data_2c78c005c907d32a07adf3f151c11e23
#
_entry.id   2c78c005c907d32a07adf3f151c11e23
#
_cell.length_a   1.000
_cell.length_b   1.000
_cell.length_c   1.000
_cell.angle_alpha   90.00
_cell.angle_beta   90.00
_cell.angle_gamma   90.00
#
_symmetry.space_group_name_H-M   'P 1'
#
loop_
_entity.id
_entity.type
_entity.pdbx_description
1 polymer ?
#
loop_
_entity_poly.entity_id
_entity_poly.type
_entity_poly.pdbx_seq_one_letter_code
_entity_poly.pdbx_strand_id
1 'polypeptide(L)'
;MKSFINSISTFFILFLSLISAILPRRIRGYLGKFFGYLIMKISPSRMKIARDNLTKAFPDQTEEWIERICKNSFYNLGIVFAEMFAYIFISKKAVYNYISKVENYDLAKSLINQNKGTIFLSAHYGNWETLALSLALHLDIKPTIIVKPQANAQLDRILNKMRVRFGNKLISSYNAAFDIVKSLQNKEIL
;
A
#
# COMPACT_ATOMS: atom_id res chain seq x y z
N MET A 1 21.19 -22.67 -2.85
CA MET A 1 20.64 -22.29 -1.54
C MET A 1 19.73 -21.05 -1.61
N LYS A 2 20.16 -19.88 -2.10
CA LYS A 2 19.31 -18.65 -2.23
C LYS A 2 18.04 -18.89 -3.10
N SER A 3 18.13 -19.60 -4.23
CA SER A 3 16.98 -19.89 -5.10
C SER A 3 15.92 -20.76 -4.40
N PHE A 4 16.33 -21.78 -3.65
CA PHE A 4 15.43 -22.66 -2.92
C PHE A 4 14.69 -21.93 -1.78
N ILE A 5 15.43 -21.12 -1.00
CA ILE A 5 14.83 -20.27 0.06
C ILE A 5 13.83 -19.28 -0.54
N ASN A 6 14.15 -18.70 -1.68
CA ASN A 6 13.24 -17.79 -2.37
C ASN A 6 11.97 -18.50 -2.86
N SER A 7 12.06 -19.73 -3.36
CA SER A 7 10.90 -20.51 -3.80
C SER A 7 9.98 -20.87 -2.63
N ILE A 8 10.54 -21.28 -1.48
CA ILE A 8 9.76 -21.56 -0.27
C ILE A 8 9.06 -20.29 0.24
N SER A 9 9.77 -19.16 0.31
CA SER A 9 9.17 -17.90 0.74
C SER A 9 8.05 -17.44 -0.19
N THR A 10 8.23 -17.61 -1.50
CA THR A 10 7.19 -17.31 -2.49
C THR A 10 5.95 -18.18 -2.33
N PHE A 11 6.15 -19.49 -2.17
CA PHE A 11 5.04 -20.41 -1.91
C PHE A 11 4.28 -20.01 -0.65
N PHE A 12 4.98 -19.70 0.43
CA PHE A 12 4.38 -19.28 1.69
C PHE A 12 3.61 -17.97 1.55
N ILE A 13 4.16 -16.98 0.81
CA ILE A 13 3.48 -15.70 0.52
C ILE A 13 2.20 -15.96 -0.28
N LEU A 14 2.24 -16.77 -1.33
CA LEU A 14 1.06 -17.09 -2.15
C LEU A 14 0.00 -17.87 -1.36
N PHE A 15 0.41 -18.78 -0.50
CA PHE A 15 -0.48 -19.52 0.38
C PHE A 15 -1.19 -18.60 1.38
N LEU A 16 -0.44 -17.71 2.05
CA LEU A 16 -1.03 -16.68 2.93
C LEU A 16 -1.94 -15.72 2.16
N SER A 17 -1.58 -15.39 0.93
CA SER A 17 -2.39 -14.54 0.06
C SER A 17 -3.73 -15.19 -0.29
N LEU A 18 -3.72 -16.48 -0.59
CA LEU A 18 -4.95 -17.23 -0.87
C LEU A 18 -5.86 -17.30 0.36
N ILE A 19 -5.29 -17.63 1.53
CA ILE A 19 -6.04 -17.62 2.80
C ILE A 19 -6.61 -16.22 3.04
N SER A 20 -5.80 -15.18 2.90
CA SER A 20 -6.24 -13.81 3.11
C SER A 20 -7.36 -13.41 2.13
N ALA A 21 -7.35 -13.89 0.89
CA ALA A 21 -8.37 -13.58 -0.10
C ALA A 21 -9.73 -14.26 0.20
N ILE A 22 -9.70 -15.48 0.76
CA ILE A 22 -10.90 -16.25 1.10
C ILE A 22 -11.57 -15.72 2.38
N LEU A 23 -10.77 -15.21 3.31
CA LEU A 23 -11.28 -14.74 4.61
C LEU A 23 -12.15 -13.49 4.46
N PRO A 24 -13.28 -13.40 5.19
CA PRO A 24 -14.05 -12.17 5.32
C PRO A 24 -13.18 -11.02 5.82
N ARG A 25 -13.43 -9.80 5.34
CA ARG A 25 -12.60 -8.62 5.67
C ARG A 25 -12.39 -8.41 7.17
N ARG A 26 -13.43 -8.67 7.98
CA ARG A 26 -13.32 -8.55 9.46
C ARG A 26 -12.30 -9.52 10.04
N ILE A 27 -12.35 -10.79 9.63
CA ILE A 27 -11.42 -11.83 10.11
C ILE A 27 -10.00 -11.52 9.64
N ARG A 28 -9.85 -11.08 8.37
CA ARG A 28 -8.57 -10.62 7.82
C ARG A 28 -7.99 -9.46 8.64
N GLY A 29 -8.83 -8.53 9.11
CA GLY A 29 -8.42 -7.45 9.98
C GLY A 29 -7.87 -7.94 11.33
N TYR A 30 -8.50 -8.93 11.96
CA TYR A 30 -7.97 -9.53 13.20
C TYR A 30 -6.66 -10.26 12.97
N LEU A 31 -6.56 -11.03 11.88
CA LEU A 31 -5.31 -11.69 11.48
C LEU A 31 -4.20 -10.67 11.23
N GLY A 32 -4.51 -9.57 10.54
CA GLY A 32 -3.60 -8.46 10.32
C GLY A 32 -3.12 -7.83 11.62
N LYS A 33 -4.00 -7.55 12.57
CA LYS A 33 -3.62 -7.05 13.90
C LYS A 33 -2.69 -8.01 14.63
N PHE A 34 -2.96 -9.30 14.56
CA PHE A 34 -2.08 -10.31 15.15
C PHE A 34 -0.69 -10.28 14.53
N PHE A 35 -0.57 -10.24 13.22
CA PHE A 35 0.73 -10.08 12.56
C PHE A 35 1.41 -8.75 12.90
N GLY A 36 0.65 -7.65 12.96
CA GLY A 36 1.16 -6.37 13.42
C GLY A 36 1.75 -6.43 14.83
N TYR A 37 1.08 -7.13 15.74
CA TYR A 37 1.59 -7.41 17.07
C TYR A 37 2.92 -8.19 17.06
N LEU A 38 2.99 -9.24 16.24
CA LEU A 38 4.23 -10.03 16.10
C LEU A 38 5.37 -9.16 15.54
N ILE A 39 5.12 -8.37 14.48
CA ILE A 39 6.11 -7.45 13.90
C ILE A 39 6.62 -6.47 14.96
N MET A 40 5.71 -5.90 15.76
CA MET A 40 6.07 -5.00 16.85
C MET A 40 7.03 -5.68 17.86
N LYS A 41 6.74 -6.93 18.22
CA LYS A 41 7.55 -7.69 19.20
C LYS A 41 8.95 -8.05 18.67
N ILE A 42 9.07 -8.41 17.40
CA ILE A 42 10.35 -8.82 16.79
C ILE A 42 11.17 -7.64 16.25
N SER A 43 10.61 -6.43 16.27
CA SER A 43 11.26 -5.23 15.70
C SER A 43 11.35 -4.06 16.69
N PRO A 44 12.03 -4.24 17.84
CA PRO A 44 12.10 -3.19 18.88
C PRO A 44 12.74 -1.89 18.39
N SER A 45 13.70 -1.99 17.46
CA SER A 45 14.32 -0.81 16.84
C SER A 45 13.32 0.03 16.03
N ARG A 46 12.39 -0.62 15.33
CA ARG A 46 11.33 0.08 14.58
C ARG A 46 10.31 0.71 15.52
N MET A 47 10.00 0.03 16.62
CA MET A 47 9.12 0.58 17.66
C MET A 47 9.74 1.85 18.26
N LYS A 48 11.05 1.84 18.57
CA LYS A 48 11.76 3.02 19.04
C LYS A 48 11.70 4.18 18.05
N ILE A 49 11.98 3.92 16.77
CA ILE A 49 11.90 4.95 15.71
C ILE A 49 10.49 5.55 15.63
N ALA A 50 9.44 4.71 15.66
CA ALA A 50 8.06 5.18 15.62
C ALA A 50 7.73 6.07 16.83
N ARG A 51 8.17 5.67 18.04
CA ARG A 51 8.00 6.44 19.25
C ARG A 51 8.74 7.78 19.17
N ASP A 52 10.03 7.78 18.82
CA ASP A 52 10.84 8.98 18.70
C ASP A 52 10.24 9.98 17.70
N ASN A 53 9.71 9.48 16.57
CA ASN A 53 9.04 10.30 15.56
C ASN A 53 7.72 10.90 16.09
N LEU A 54 6.93 10.12 16.80
CA LEU A 54 5.67 10.61 17.38
C LEU A 54 5.92 11.64 18.48
N THR A 55 6.89 11.42 19.36
CA THR A 55 7.25 12.37 20.39
C THR A 55 7.72 13.72 19.82
N LYS A 56 8.48 13.67 18.70
CA LYS A 56 8.90 14.90 18.00
C LYS A 56 7.75 15.62 17.30
N ALA A 57 6.84 14.85 16.67
CA ALA A 57 5.72 15.40 15.92
C ALA A 57 4.58 15.93 16.83
N PHE A 58 4.47 15.37 18.03
CA PHE A 58 3.39 15.67 18.99
C PHE A 58 3.96 15.86 20.40
N PRO A 59 4.78 16.92 20.64
CA PRO A 59 5.49 17.11 21.90
C PRO A 59 4.56 17.33 23.10
N ASP A 60 3.35 17.82 22.86
CA ASP A 60 2.37 18.13 23.92
C ASP A 60 1.50 16.92 24.31
N GLN A 61 1.71 15.74 23.69
CA GLN A 61 0.91 14.55 23.99
C GLN A 61 1.53 13.72 25.12
N THR A 62 0.68 13.03 25.87
CA THR A 62 1.13 12.17 26.97
C THR A 62 1.87 10.93 26.47
N GLU A 63 2.67 10.34 27.32
CA GLU A 63 3.41 9.10 27.05
C GLU A 63 2.44 7.95 26.67
N GLU A 64 1.32 7.84 27.37
CA GLU A 64 0.28 6.83 27.12
C GLU A 64 -0.34 7.01 25.72
N TRP A 65 -0.53 8.27 25.28
CA TRP A 65 -1.01 8.56 23.96
C TRP A 65 0.00 8.12 22.90
N ILE A 66 1.27 8.47 23.07
CA ILE A 66 2.38 8.09 22.17
C ILE A 66 2.45 6.55 22.05
N GLU A 67 2.46 5.83 23.16
CA GLU A 67 2.51 4.36 23.17
C GLU A 67 1.31 3.73 22.47
N ARG A 68 0.11 4.25 22.71
CA ARG A 68 -1.12 3.79 22.07
C ARG A 68 -1.07 3.98 20.55
N ILE A 69 -0.61 5.14 20.08
CA ILE A 69 -0.50 5.42 18.64
C ILE A 69 0.58 4.56 18.00
N CYS A 70 1.75 4.40 18.64
CA CYS A 70 2.77 3.46 18.20
C CYS A 70 2.20 2.06 17.99
N LYS A 71 1.56 1.50 19.00
CA LYS A 71 0.95 0.17 18.93
C LYS A 71 -0.08 0.06 17.82
N ASN A 72 -0.94 1.06 17.69
CA ASN A 72 -1.97 1.09 16.65
C ASN A 72 -1.37 1.20 15.24
N SER A 73 -0.24 1.89 15.06
CA SER A 73 0.44 1.97 13.77
C SER A 73 0.96 0.61 13.32
N PHE A 74 1.51 -0.20 14.23
CA PHE A 74 1.91 -1.58 13.92
C PHE A 74 0.70 -2.48 13.62
N TYR A 75 -0.39 -2.34 14.35
CA TYR A 75 -1.63 -3.07 14.04
C TYR A 75 -2.16 -2.72 12.66
N ASN A 76 -2.17 -1.42 12.33
CA ASN A 76 -2.58 -0.98 11.00
C ASN A 76 -1.65 -1.51 9.90
N LEU A 77 -0.34 -1.48 10.11
CA LEU A 77 0.64 -2.04 9.18
C LEU A 77 0.36 -3.52 8.91
N GLY A 78 0.08 -4.31 9.94
CA GLY A 78 -0.29 -5.71 9.78
C GLY A 78 -1.59 -5.91 8.99
N ILE A 79 -2.61 -5.05 9.21
CA ILE A 79 -3.86 -5.06 8.44
C ILE A 79 -3.58 -4.74 6.96
N VAL A 80 -2.78 -3.70 6.69
CA VAL A 80 -2.39 -3.31 5.32
C VAL A 80 -1.72 -4.48 4.60
N PHE A 81 -0.77 -5.17 5.24
CA PHE A 81 -0.13 -6.35 4.65
C PHE A 81 -1.12 -7.49 4.39
N ALA A 82 -2.00 -7.79 5.33
CA ALA A 82 -2.99 -8.84 5.16
C ALA A 82 -3.96 -8.53 4.01
N GLU A 83 -4.39 -7.27 3.86
CA GLU A 83 -5.24 -6.83 2.75
C GLU A 83 -4.48 -6.81 1.42
N MET A 84 -3.25 -6.30 1.41
CA MET A 84 -2.39 -6.25 0.22
C MET A 84 -2.17 -7.64 -0.39
N PHE A 85 -1.86 -8.64 0.43
CA PHE A 85 -1.73 -10.00 -0.06
C PHE A 85 -3.04 -10.55 -0.64
N ALA A 86 -4.19 -10.19 -0.08
CA ALA A 86 -5.48 -10.60 -0.63
C ALA A 86 -5.71 -10.07 -2.05
N TYR A 87 -5.19 -8.88 -2.41
CA TYR A 87 -5.39 -8.27 -3.74
C TYR A 87 -4.85 -9.10 -4.90
N ILE A 88 -3.99 -10.07 -4.64
CA ILE A 88 -3.50 -10.99 -5.68
C ILE A 88 -4.64 -11.84 -6.26
N PHE A 89 -5.63 -12.21 -5.43
CA PHE A 89 -6.68 -13.16 -5.79
C PHE A 89 -8.10 -12.59 -5.80
N ILE A 90 -8.38 -11.49 -5.08
CA ILE A 90 -9.73 -10.93 -5.03
C ILE A 90 -10.13 -10.23 -6.34
N SER A 91 -11.43 -10.16 -6.60
CA SER A 91 -11.97 -9.58 -7.84
C SER A 91 -11.82 -8.05 -7.91
N LYS A 92 -11.86 -7.50 -9.14
CA LYS A 92 -11.91 -6.05 -9.39
C LYS A 92 -13.06 -5.39 -8.61
N LYS A 93 -14.24 -6.00 -8.58
CA LYS A 93 -15.42 -5.53 -7.84
C LYS A 93 -15.13 -5.45 -6.33
N ALA A 94 -14.44 -6.46 -5.77
CA ALA A 94 -14.11 -6.45 -4.35
C ALA A 94 -13.12 -5.33 -4.01
N VAL A 95 -12.10 -5.08 -4.85
CA VAL A 95 -11.17 -3.95 -4.68
C VAL A 95 -11.90 -2.61 -4.80
N TYR A 96 -12.78 -2.46 -5.78
CA TYR A 96 -13.60 -1.25 -5.93
C TYR A 96 -14.40 -0.96 -4.65
N ASN A 97 -15.03 -1.97 -4.06
CA ASN A 97 -15.87 -1.82 -2.87
C ASN A 97 -15.09 -1.58 -1.55
N TYR A 98 -13.75 -1.55 -1.58
CA TYR A 98 -12.95 -1.17 -0.40
C TYR A 98 -13.09 0.31 -0.04
N ILE A 99 -13.31 1.17 -1.02
CA ILE A 99 -13.63 2.58 -0.81
C ILE A 99 -15.15 2.73 -0.87
N SER A 100 -15.75 3.20 0.20
CA SER A 100 -17.20 3.44 0.27
C SER A 100 -17.60 4.80 -0.29
N LYS A 101 -16.71 5.79 -0.23
CA LYS A 101 -16.92 7.15 -0.71
C LYS A 101 -15.59 7.80 -1.08
N VAL A 102 -15.58 8.52 -2.17
CA VAL A 102 -14.49 9.43 -2.56
C VAL A 102 -14.99 10.85 -2.33
N GLU A 103 -14.39 11.54 -1.38
CA GLU A 103 -14.71 12.96 -1.15
C GLU A 103 -14.08 13.81 -2.26
N ASN A 104 -14.74 14.91 -2.59
CA ASN A 104 -14.34 15.80 -3.69
C ASN A 104 -14.16 15.06 -5.04
N TYR A 105 -14.96 14.02 -5.28
CA TYR A 105 -14.90 13.22 -6.50
C TYR A 105 -15.01 14.07 -7.77
N ASP A 106 -15.97 15.01 -7.83
CA ASP A 106 -16.20 15.87 -8.99
C ASP A 106 -15.02 16.81 -9.25
N LEU A 107 -14.40 17.31 -8.19
CA LEU A 107 -13.17 18.11 -8.31
C LEU A 107 -12.04 17.29 -8.91
N ALA A 108 -11.81 16.09 -8.39
CA ALA A 108 -10.78 15.18 -8.92
C ALA A 108 -11.04 14.86 -10.40
N LYS A 109 -12.29 14.56 -10.77
CA LYS A 109 -12.68 14.31 -12.17
C LYS A 109 -12.48 15.55 -13.06
N SER A 110 -12.82 16.73 -12.58
CA SER A 110 -12.63 17.96 -13.34
C SER A 110 -11.15 18.25 -13.65
N LEU A 111 -10.27 17.98 -12.68
CA LEU A 111 -8.82 18.13 -12.86
C LEU A 111 -8.25 17.12 -13.86
N ILE A 112 -8.67 15.85 -13.76
CA ILE A 112 -8.28 14.79 -14.68
C ILE A 112 -8.71 15.13 -16.13
N ASN A 113 -9.92 15.63 -16.29
CA ASN A 113 -10.50 15.95 -17.61
C ASN A 113 -9.86 17.17 -18.30
N GLN A 114 -9.00 17.94 -17.61
CA GLN A 114 -8.23 19.04 -18.23
C GLN A 114 -7.21 18.54 -19.25
N ASN A 115 -7.00 17.22 -19.36
CA ASN A 115 -6.04 16.62 -20.29
C ASN A 115 -4.63 17.20 -20.13
N LYS A 116 -4.22 17.39 -18.89
CA LYS A 116 -2.88 17.84 -18.48
C LYS A 116 -2.20 16.75 -17.69
N GLY A 117 -0.85 16.75 -17.68
CA GLY A 117 -0.09 15.90 -16.75
C GLY A 117 -0.48 16.24 -15.31
N THR A 118 -0.85 15.26 -14.52
CA THR A 118 -1.38 15.45 -13.16
C THR A 118 -0.61 14.60 -12.18
N ILE A 119 -0.24 15.16 -11.03
CA ILE A 119 0.39 14.44 -9.94
C ILE A 119 -0.61 14.31 -8.80
N PHE A 120 -0.92 13.06 -8.41
CA PHE A 120 -1.62 12.76 -7.16
C PHE A 120 -0.61 12.55 -6.04
N LEU A 121 -0.53 13.51 -5.13
CA LEU A 121 0.30 13.37 -3.95
C LEU A 121 -0.47 12.64 -2.85
N SER A 122 0.14 11.59 -2.31
CA SER A 122 -0.43 10.79 -1.24
C SER A 122 0.59 10.55 -0.11
N ALA A 123 0.11 10.03 1.02
CA ALA A 123 0.92 9.67 2.16
C ALA A 123 0.74 8.19 2.52
N HIS A 124 1.70 7.63 3.26
CA HIS A 124 1.58 6.29 3.85
C HIS A 124 0.66 6.33 5.08
N TYR A 125 -0.60 6.64 4.83
CA TYR A 125 -1.64 6.74 5.85
C TYR A 125 -2.78 5.75 5.55
N GLY A 126 -3.32 5.13 6.61
CA GLY A 126 -4.35 4.11 6.45
C GLY A 126 -3.88 2.95 5.57
N ASN A 127 -4.66 2.58 4.56
CA ASN A 127 -4.30 1.55 3.58
C ASN A 127 -3.98 2.19 2.22
N TRP A 128 -2.76 2.68 2.07
CA TRP A 128 -2.27 3.34 0.86
C TRP A 128 -2.22 2.41 -0.37
N GLU A 129 -2.02 1.09 -0.20
CA GLU A 129 -2.04 0.14 -1.31
C GLU A 129 -3.47 -0.02 -1.86
N THR A 130 -4.47 -0.06 -0.97
CA THR A 130 -5.88 -0.01 -1.39
C THR A 130 -6.20 1.29 -2.10
N LEU A 131 -5.71 2.42 -1.57
CA LEU A 131 -5.94 3.73 -2.16
C LEU A 131 -5.47 3.76 -3.62
N ALA A 132 -4.24 3.31 -3.90
CA ALA A 132 -3.67 3.32 -5.23
C ALA A 132 -4.49 2.47 -6.24
N LEU A 133 -5.03 1.34 -5.80
CA LEU A 133 -5.80 0.43 -6.66
C LEU A 133 -7.27 0.85 -6.77
N SER A 134 -7.91 1.12 -5.65
CA SER A 134 -9.36 1.36 -5.59
C SER A 134 -9.72 2.74 -6.10
N LEU A 135 -8.94 3.78 -5.78
CA LEU A 135 -9.16 5.14 -6.29
C LEU A 135 -9.02 5.19 -7.82
N ALA A 136 -8.03 4.48 -8.38
CA ALA A 136 -7.88 4.37 -9.83
C ALA A 136 -9.14 3.78 -10.49
N LEU A 137 -9.75 2.77 -9.85
CA LEU A 137 -11.00 2.17 -10.32
C LEU A 137 -12.20 3.12 -10.20
N HIS A 138 -12.29 3.89 -9.11
CA HIS A 138 -13.37 4.86 -8.89
C HIS A 138 -13.29 6.03 -9.88
N LEU A 139 -12.09 6.53 -10.12
CA LEU A 139 -11.86 7.63 -11.04
C LEU A 139 -11.78 7.20 -12.51
N ASP A 140 -11.81 5.89 -12.77
CA ASP A 140 -11.63 5.31 -14.11
C ASP A 140 -10.35 5.82 -14.79
N ILE A 141 -9.22 5.72 -14.08
CA ILE A 141 -7.91 6.14 -14.56
C ILE A 141 -6.91 5.00 -14.48
N LYS A 142 -5.80 5.16 -15.19
CA LYS A 142 -4.65 4.22 -15.17
C LYS A 142 -3.39 4.98 -14.75
N PRO A 143 -3.25 5.29 -13.44
CA PRO A 143 -2.13 6.11 -12.98
C PRO A 143 -0.80 5.37 -13.14
N THR A 144 0.25 6.14 -13.27
CA THR A 144 1.62 5.69 -13.19
C THR A 144 2.12 5.85 -11.76
N ILE A 145 2.40 4.73 -11.07
CA ILE A 145 2.78 4.70 -9.67
C ILE A 145 4.30 4.61 -9.56
N ILE A 146 4.89 5.49 -8.76
CA ILE A 146 6.33 5.45 -8.47
C ILE A 146 6.57 4.45 -7.34
N VAL A 147 7.37 3.42 -7.59
CA VAL A 147 7.63 2.35 -6.64
C VAL A 147 9.12 2.18 -6.37
N LYS A 148 9.47 1.91 -5.11
CA LYS A 148 10.82 1.49 -4.76
C LYS A 148 10.94 -0.02 -4.93
N PRO A 149 11.86 -0.51 -5.77
CA PRO A 149 12.11 -1.93 -5.93
C PRO A 149 12.48 -2.60 -4.60
N GLN A 150 11.96 -3.79 -4.37
CA GLN A 150 12.25 -4.56 -3.17
C GLN A 150 13.55 -5.34 -3.32
N ALA A 151 14.29 -5.52 -2.22
CA ALA A 151 15.53 -6.29 -2.20
C ALA A 151 15.31 -7.77 -2.59
N ASN A 152 14.15 -8.33 -2.28
CA ASN A 152 13.75 -9.66 -2.72
C ASN A 152 13.03 -9.55 -4.07
N ALA A 153 13.68 -9.96 -5.15
CA ALA A 153 13.16 -9.86 -6.52
C ALA A 153 11.86 -10.65 -6.75
N GLN A 154 11.60 -11.72 -6.00
CA GLN A 154 10.36 -12.49 -6.14
C GLN A 154 9.19 -11.74 -5.46
N LEU A 155 9.42 -11.20 -4.27
CA LEU A 155 8.45 -10.35 -3.59
C LEU A 155 8.15 -9.11 -4.44
N ASP A 156 9.18 -8.46 -4.98
CA ASP A 156 9.03 -7.32 -5.88
C ASP A 156 8.13 -7.64 -7.08
N ARG A 157 8.38 -8.78 -7.74
CA ARG A 157 7.55 -9.25 -8.86
C ARG A 157 6.10 -9.47 -8.47
N ILE A 158 5.84 -10.08 -7.30
CA ILE A 158 4.48 -10.32 -6.80
C ILE A 158 3.75 -9.00 -6.54
N LEU A 159 4.40 -8.07 -5.84
CA LEU A 159 3.81 -6.76 -5.53
C LEU A 159 3.56 -5.93 -6.80
N ASN A 160 4.51 -5.93 -7.72
CA ASN A 160 4.37 -5.19 -8.98
C ASN A 160 3.25 -5.80 -9.85
N LYS A 161 3.13 -7.13 -9.92
CA LYS A 161 2.03 -7.80 -10.61
C LYS A 161 0.68 -7.43 -10.01
N MET A 162 0.59 -7.32 -8.69
CA MET A 162 -0.62 -6.85 -8.01
C MET A 162 -0.94 -5.39 -8.41
N ARG A 163 0.03 -4.49 -8.35
CA ARG A 163 -0.15 -3.06 -8.63
C ARG A 163 -0.60 -2.77 -10.05
N VAL A 164 -0.10 -3.51 -11.04
CA VAL A 164 -0.49 -3.33 -12.46
C VAL A 164 -1.77 -4.07 -12.84
N ARG A 165 -2.34 -4.85 -11.94
CA ARG A 165 -3.45 -5.77 -12.24
C ARG A 165 -4.68 -5.10 -12.87
N PHE A 166 -4.91 -3.83 -12.57
CA PHE A 166 -6.07 -3.08 -13.07
C PHE A 166 -5.68 -2.00 -14.09
N GLY A 167 -4.49 -2.10 -14.66
CA GLY A 167 -4.02 -1.24 -15.75
C GLY A 167 -3.11 -0.10 -15.31
N ASN A 168 -2.75 -0.02 -14.02
CA ASN A 168 -1.76 0.95 -13.55
C ASN A 168 -0.40 0.66 -14.20
N LYS A 169 0.40 1.71 -14.40
CA LYS A 169 1.80 1.62 -14.82
C LYS A 169 2.71 1.79 -13.61
N LEU A 170 3.95 1.33 -13.70
CA LEU A 170 4.95 1.51 -12.65
C LEU A 170 6.20 2.19 -13.20
N ILE A 171 6.75 3.11 -12.41
CA ILE A 171 8.07 3.69 -12.59
C ILE A 171 8.90 3.33 -11.37
N SER A 172 10.15 2.90 -11.60
CA SER A 172 11.12 2.69 -10.52
C SER A 172 11.49 4.03 -9.89
N SER A 173 11.55 4.11 -8.55
CA SER A 173 12.04 5.31 -7.85
C SER A 173 13.51 5.63 -8.12
N TYR A 174 14.29 4.67 -8.66
CA TYR A 174 15.64 4.92 -9.10
C TYR A 174 15.61 5.63 -10.47
N ASN A 175 16.18 6.83 -10.53
CA ASN A 175 16.20 7.67 -11.72
C ASN A 175 14.82 8.08 -12.25
N ALA A 176 13.79 8.16 -11.36
CA ALA A 176 12.43 8.44 -11.75
C ALA A 176 12.19 9.82 -12.39
N ALA A 177 13.08 10.79 -12.17
CA ALA A 177 12.87 12.18 -12.61
C ALA A 177 12.57 12.29 -14.12
N PHE A 178 13.37 11.60 -14.97
CA PHE A 178 13.16 11.62 -16.40
C PHE A 178 11.81 10.99 -16.81
N ASP A 179 11.48 9.84 -16.24
CA ASP A 179 10.22 9.15 -16.54
C ASP A 179 9.00 9.93 -16.04
N ILE A 180 9.12 10.62 -14.89
CA ILE A 180 8.08 11.51 -14.36
C ILE A 180 7.82 12.65 -15.34
N VAL A 181 8.87 13.37 -15.76
CA VAL A 181 8.74 14.48 -16.71
C VAL A 181 8.13 14.01 -18.02
N LYS A 182 8.58 12.88 -18.55
CA LYS A 182 8.05 12.28 -19.78
C LYS A 182 6.56 11.92 -19.63
N SER A 183 6.16 11.32 -18.52
CA SER A 183 4.75 10.99 -18.25
C SER A 183 3.87 12.24 -18.16
N LEU A 184 4.37 13.30 -17.52
CA LEU A 184 3.64 14.58 -17.44
C LEU A 184 3.49 15.26 -18.81
N GLN A 185 4.55 15.23 -19.63
CA GLN A 185 4.50 15.72 -21.02
C GLN A 185 3.49 14.94 -21.87
N ASN A 186 3.37 13.64 -21.62
CA ASN A 186 2.38 12.78 -22.28
C ASN A 186 0.97 12.90 -21.64
N LYS A 187 0.76 13.87 -20.73
CA LYS A 187 -0.51 14.11 -20.06
C LYS A 187 -1.00 12.92 -19.23
N GLU A 188 -0.08 12.09 -18.76
CA GLU A 188 -0.39 10.96 -17.88
C GLU A 188 -0.66 11.45 -16.44
N ILE A 189 -1.29 10.57 -15.66
CA ILE A 189 -1.57 10.76 -14.23
C ILE A 189 -0.54 9.95 -13.45
N LEU A 190 0.15 10.61 -12.49
CA LEU A 190 1.10 9.98 -11.57
C LEU A 190 0.57 9.97 -10.16
#